data_c3378c2ec71d5991fb78d428b9cc7e27
#
_entry.id   c3378c2ec71d5991fb78d428b9cc7e27
#
_cell.length_a   1.000
_cell.length_b   1.000
_cell.length_c   1.000
_cell.angle_alpha   90.00
_cell.angle_beta   90.00
_cell.angle_gamma   90.00
#
_symmetry.space_group_name_H-M   'P 1'
#
loop_
_entity.id
_entity.type
_entity.pdbx_description
1 polymer ?
#
loop_
_entity_poly.entity_id
_entity_poly.type
_entity_poly.pdbx_seq_one_letter_code
_entity_poly.pdbx_strand_id
1 'polypeptide(L)'
;MMQYVLKNGIILDGTENMKPVTGHMIRIENDRIAEILPEDSPVSGCEVIDLKGAYVLPGLINLHVHLATSGKPPRANKKPTNYKRLFQILSRSRLVKFVLKRMLRGYARTELMSGVTTIRTVGGILDMDARIRDEINERKIQGPRILAGNTGVSVPGGHFAGSIATEAESPEQARVHVRQIASTGPDHIKLMITGGVMDASEEGEPGVLRMPPEIVKAACEEAHRMGYKVAAHVESPEGVRVALENGVDTVEHGAKLDDDMLRLFKERGASPVCTISPALPYAVFDLSESHAAPVAKKNGRIVMDGIIECARACRDSGIPVGLGNDVGCPFILHYNFWRELYYYHKYVGASNRETLYTATLGNAGLAGIAGETGSIEKGKSADLIVVKQNALDDLTDLRNVSMVMVRGDLIRNPKVKRMKHVDDMLDRYM
;
A
#
# COMPACT_ATOMS: atom_id res chain seq x y z
N MET A 1 -27.76 9.09 15.01
CA MET A 1 -27.10 7.85 14.57
C MET A 1 -27.31 7.74 13.07
N MET A 2 -26.22 7.61 12.29
CA MET A 2 -26.36 7.41 10.84
C MET A 2 -26.73 5.96 10.61
N GLN A 3 -27.81 5.73 9.86
CA GLN A 3 -28.27 4.40 9.47
C GLN A 3 -28.54 4.40 7.99
N TYR A 4 -27.93 3.44 7.28
CA TYR A 4 -28.09 3.25 5.85
C TYR A 4 -28.53 1.83 5.54
N VAL A 5 -29.26 1.68 4.45
CA VAL A 5 -29.48 0.39 3.80
C VAL A 5 -29.08 0.50 2.34
N LEU A 6 -28.11 -0.31 1.92
CA LEU A 6 -27.72 -0.47 0.52
C LEU A 6 -28.60 -1.58 -0.09
N LYS A 7 -29.40 -1.24 -1.09
CA LYS A 7 -30.43 -2.10 -1.69
C LYS A 7 -30.27 -2.18 -3.21
N ASN A 8 -30.86 -3.20 -3.83
CA ASN A 8 -30.81 -3.41 -5.29
C ASN A 8 -29.37 -3.45 -5.84
N GLY A 9 -28.43 -4.06 -5.12
CA GLY A 9 -27.05 -4.22 -5.54
C GLY A 9 -26.62 -5.68 -5.61
N ILE A 10 -25.45 -5.90 -6.15
CA ILE A 10 -24.79 -7.21 -6.21
C ILE A 10 -23.60 -7.17 -5.25
N ILE A 11 -23.61 -8.04 -4.25
CA ILE A 11 -22.58 -8.08 -3.21
C ILE A 11 -21.43 -8.98 -3.67
N LEU A 12 -20.21 -8.44 -3.67
CA LEU A 12 -18.95 -9.19 -3.74
C LEU A 12 -18.31 -9.09 -2.35
N ASP A 13 -18.39 -10.16 -1.58
CA ASP A 13 -18.13 -10.12 -0.13
C ASP A 13 -16.66 -9.95 0.30
N GLY A 14 -15.71 -10.08 -0.63
CA GLY A 14 -14.27 -9.97 -0.37
C GLY A 14 -13.63 -11.26 0.15
N THR A 15 -14.36 -12.35 0.29
CA THR A 15 -13.80 -13.65 0.70
C THR A 15 -13.06 -14.35 -0.44
N GLU A 16 -12.23 -15.35 -0.12
CA GLU A 16 -11.47 -16.13 -1.10
C GLU A 16 -12.39 -16.81 -2.13
N ASN A 17 -13.56 -17.26 -1.69
CA ASN A 17 -14.57 -17.91 -2.53
C ASN A 17 -15.64 -16.94 -3.06
N MET A 18 -15.36 -15.66 -3.06
CA MET A 18 -16.27 -14.57 -3.47
C MET A 18 -17.07 -14.91 -4.72
N LYS A 19 -18.38 -14.81 -4.60
CA LYS A 19 -19.32 -14.95 -5.71
C LYS A 19 -20.31 -13.79 -5.66
N PRO A 20 -20.84 -13.35 -6.84
CA PRO A 20 -21.91 -12.34 -6.86
C PRO A 20 -23.14 -12.83 -6.10
N VAL A 21 -23.58 -12.08 -5.08
CA VAL A 21 -24.78 -12.36 -4.30
C VAL A 21 -25.83 -11.30 -4.60
N THR A 22 -27.00 -11.72 -5.04
CA THR A 22 -28.18 -10.89 -5.33
C THR A 22 -29.31 -11.14 -4.33
N GLY A 23 -30.33 -10.29 -4.32
CA GLY A 23 -31.51 -10.48 -3.46
C GLY A 23 -31.24 -10.21 -1.97
N HIS A 24 -30.15 -9.53 -1.67
CA HIS A 24 -29.78 -9.14 -0.31
C HIS A 24 -29.48 -7.65 -0.23
N MET A 25 -29.70 -7.07 0.93
CA MET A 25 -29.34 -5.70 1.27
C MET A 25 -28.38 -5.65 2.45
N ILE A 26 -27.56 -4.60 2.51
CA ILE A 26 -26.59 -4.37 3.58
C ILE A 26 -27.13 -3.26 4.46
N ARG A 27 -27.40 -3.58 5.74
CA ARG A 27 -27.77 -2.61 6.77
C ARG A 27 -26.54 -2.14 7.52
N ILE A 28 -26.37 -0.83 7.60
CA ILE A 28 -25.24 -0.17 8.23
C ILE A 28 -25.77 0.69 9.37
N GLU A 29 -25.17 0.51 10.55
CA GLU A 29 -25.45 1.31 11.75
C GLU A 29 -24.15 1.93 12.24
N ASN A 30 -24.12 3.25 12.29
CA ASN A 30 -22.94 4.03 12.65
C ASN A 30 -21.75 3.70 11.72
N ASP A 31 -20.73 3.03 12.24
CA ASP A 31 -19.49 2.64 11.55
C ASP A 31 -19.44 1.16 11.15
N ARG A 32 -20.53 0.38 11.41
CA ARG A 32 -20.53 -1.09 11.26
C ARG A 32 -21.55 -1.60 10.26
N ILE A 33 -21.23 -2.73 9.65
CA ILE A 33 -22.17 -3.58 8.95
C ILE A 33 -23.01 -4.29 10.03
N ALA A 34 -24.23 -3.83 10.22
CA ALA A 34 -25.11 -4.38 11.25
C ALA A 34 -25.67 -5.74 10.84
N GLU A 35 -26.12 -5.86 9.59
CA GLU A 35 -26.74 -7.09 9.07
C GLU A 35 -26.69 -7.14 7.54
N ILE A 36 -26.73 -8.35 7.00
CA ILE A 36 -27.00 -8.64 5.58
C ILE A 36 -28.33 -9.40 5.57
N LEU A 37 -29.36 -8.81 4.97
CA LEU A 37 -30.75 -9.28 5.04
C LEU A 37 -31.28 -9.57 3.63
N PRO A 38 -32.29 -10.47 3.51
CA PRO A 38 -33.07 -10.57 2.28
C PRO A 38 -33.62 -9.20 1.87
N GLU A 39 -33.69 -8.92 0.58
CA GLU A 39 -34.03 -7.61 0.03
C GLU A 39 -35.47 -7.17 0.29
N ASP A 40 -36.37 -8.13 0.54
CA ASP A 40 -37.78 -7.92 0.91
C ASP A 40 -38.00 -7.65 2.41
N SER A 41 -36.94 -7.74 3.24
CA SER A 41 -37.02 -7.49 4.67
C SER A 41 -37.51 -6.07 4.97
N PRO A 42 -38.36 -5.86 6.00
CA PRO A 42 -38.86 -4.54 6.34
C PRO A 42 -37.73 -3.64 6.84
N VAL A 43 -37.70 -2.41 6.34
CA VAL A 43 -36.69 -1.40 6.70
C VAL A 43 -37.37 -0.15 7.22
N SER A 44 -36.98 0.35 8.39
CA SER A 44 -37.51 1.59 8.95
C SER A 44 -36.41 2.40 9.62
N GLY A 45 -36.55 3.72 9.64
CA GLY A 45 -35.64 4.63 10.38
C GLY A 45 -34.24 4.81 9.78
N CYS A 46 -34.02 4.41 8.52
CA CYS A 46 -32.72 4.52 7.86
C CYS A 46 -32.86 5.15 6.46
N GLU A 47 -31.77 5.71 5.96
CA GLU A 47 -31.68 6.18 4.58
C GLU A 47 -31.44 5.00 3.64
N VAL A 48 -32.37 4.80 2.68
CA VAL A 48 -32.25 3.75 1.67
C VAL A 48 -31.47 4.27 0.47
N ILE A 49 -30.41 3.55 0.12
CA ILE A 49 -29.54 3.82 -1.02
C ILE A 49 -29.79 2.74 -2.05
N ASP A 50 -30.45 3.11 -3.15
CA ASP A 50 -30.68 2.22 -4.29
C ASP A 50 -29.41 2.16 -5.15
N LEU A 51 -28.78 0.98 -5.19
CA LEU A 51 -27.57 0.72 -5.98
C LEU A 51 -27.85 0.45 -7.46
N LYS A 52 -29.10 0.26 -7.87
CA LYS A 52 -29.53 0.10 -9.27
C LYS A 52 -28.75 -0.98 -10.03
N GLY A 53 -28.49 -2.10 -9.39
CA GLY A 53 -27.76 -3.22 -9.98
C GLY A 53 -26.23 -3.07 -9.96
N ALA A 54 -25.69 -2.02 -9.34
CA ALA A 54 -24.24 -1.86 -9.18
C ALA A 54 -23.64 -2.87 -8.17
N TYR A 55 -22.34 -3.08 -8.26
CA TYR A 55 -21.61 -4.00 -7.41
C TYR A 55 -21.05 -3.28 -6.18
N VAL A 56 -21.27 -3.87 -5.00
CA VAL A 56 -20.68 -3.41 -3.75
C VAL A 56 -19.61 -4.39 -3.30
N LEU A 57 -18.42 -3.86 -2.99
CA LEU A 57 -17.23 -4.59 -2.56
C LEU A 57 -16.70 -4.01 -1.25
N PRO A 58 -15.87 -4.75 -0.49
CA PRO A 58 -15.05 -4.13 0.54
C PRO A 58 -14.17 -3.04 -0.07
N GLY A 59 -13.89 -1.99 0.70
CA GLY A 59 -12.92 -0.99 0.30
C GLY A 59 -11.53 -1.59 0.11
N LEU A 60 -10.80 -1.10 -0.89
CA LEU A 60 -9.46 -1.58 -1.19
C LEU A 60 -8.47 -1.22 -0.07
N ILE A 61 -7.50 -2.10 0.14
CA ILE A 61 -6.43 -1.95 1.14
C ILE A 61 -5.08 -1.91 0.42
N ASN A 62 -4.36 -0.80 0.53
CA ASN A 62 -3.04 -0.60 -0.10
C ASN A 62 -1.95 -0.72 0.96
N LEU A 63 -1.12 -1.78 0.90
CA LEU A 63 -0.10 -2.06 1.92
C LEU A 63 1.23 -1.34 1.71
N HIS A 64 1.39 -0.54 0.65
CA HIS A 64 2.65 0.17 0.39
C HIS A 64 2.41 1.57 -0.14
N VAL A 65 2.44 2.55 0.76
CA VAL A 65 2.10 3.95 0.47
C VAL A 65 3.17 4.90 1.04
N HIS A 66 3.55 5.90 0.25
CA HIS A 66 4.37 7.03 0.69
C HIS A 66 3.58 8.34 0.55
N LEU A 67 3.02 8.84 1.64
CA LEU A 67 2.33 10.14 1.64
C LEU A 67 3.30 11.32 1.49
N ALA A 68 4.61 11.09 1.64
CA ALA A 68 5.62 12.14 1.59
C ALA A 68 5.80 12.78 0.20
N THR A 69 5.38 12.10 -0.86
CA THR A 69 5.60 12.49 -2.26
C THR A 69 4.34 12.43 -3.10
N SER A 70 4.35 13.12 -4.24
CA SER A 70 3.15 13.28 -5.08
C SER A 70 2.95 12.20 -6.14
N GLY A 71 3.98 11.38 -6.41
CA GLY A 71 3.98 10.43 -7.53
C GLY A 71 4.04 11.07 -8.93
N LYS A 72 4.20 12.38 -9.04
CA LYS A 72 4.26 13.04 -10.35
C LYS A 72 5.53 12.67 -11.11
N PRO A 73 5.47 12.61 -12.46
CA PRO A 73 6.64 12.38 -13.29
C PRO A 73 7.76 13.37 -12.98
N PRO A 74 9.03 12.96 -13.13
CA PRO A 74 10.16 13.87 -13.08
C PRO A 74 10.00 14.94 -14.18
N ARG A 75 10.49 16.15 -13.91
CA ARG A 75 10.57 17.18 -14.96
C ARG A 75 11.89 17.07 -15.68
N ALA A 76 11.88 17.17 -17.01
CA ALA A 76 13.09 17.29 -17.79
C ALA A 76 13.98 18.42 -17.22
N ASN A 77 15.28 18.18 -17.15
CA ASN A 77 16.28 19.15 -16.70
C ASN A 77 16.16 19.66 -15.25
N LYS A 78 15.39 19.02 -14.39
CA LYS A 78 15.37 19.37 -12.97
C LYS A 78 16.57 18.74 -12.27
N LYS A 79 17.38 19.56 -11.59
CA LYS A 79 18.45 19.04 -10.70
C LYS A 79 17.86 18.10 -9.65
N PRO A 80 18.56 17.02 -9.29
CA PRO A 80 18.13 16.13 -8.21
C PRO A 80 17.82 16.92 -6.95
N THR A 81 16.69 16.61 -6.32
CA THR A 81 16.31 17.27 -5.07
C THR A 81 17.19 16.72 -3.95
N ASN A 82 17.89 17.60 -3.24
CA ASN A 82 18.59 17.20 -2.02
C ASN A 82 17.57 16.98 -0.91
N TYR A 83 17.06 15.76 -0.81
CA TYR A 83 16.04 15.38 0.16
C TYR A 83 16.53 15.56 1.62
N LYS A 84 17.81 15.30 1.91
CA LYS A 84 18.40 15.48 3.25
C LYS A 84 18.31 16.96 3.69
N ARG A 85 18.68 17.90 2.80
CA ARG A 85 18.54 19.35 3.07
C ARG A 85 17.10 19.78 3.21
N LEU A 86 16.22 19.27 2.32
CA LEU A 86 14.79 19.55 2.38
C LEU A 86 14.20 19.09 3.74
N PHE A 87 14.55 17.89 4.18
CA PHE A 87 14.12 17.33 5.44
C PHE A 87 14.59 18.17 6.66
N GLN A 88 15.82 18.67 6.63
CA GLN A 88 16.34 19.57 7.69
C GLN A 88 15.53 20.87 7.77
N ILE A 89 15.12 21.44 6.63
CA ILE A 89 14.26 22.63 6.60
C ILE A 89 12.86 22.27 7.12
N LEU A 90 12.30 21.16 6.70
CA LEU A 90 10.99 20.65 7.13
C LEU A 90 10.93 20.43 8.65
N SER A 91 12.00 19.91 9.23
CA SER A 91 12.04 19.62 10.67
C SER A 91 12.06 20.88 11.55
N ARG A 92 12.51 22.03 11.04
CA ARG A 92 12.72 23.27 11.81
C ARG A 92 11.59 24.28 11.69
N SER A 93 10.86 24.34 10.57
CA SER A 93 9.87 25.37 10.31
C SER A 93 8.44 24.92 10.61
N ARG A 94 7.75 25.61 11.55
CA ARG A 94 6.32 25.34 11.84
C ARG A 94 5.42 25.56 10.63
N LEU A 95 5.68 26.59 9.82
CA LEU A 95 4.91 26.90 8.62
C LEU A 95 5.06 25.81 7.57
N VAL A 96 6.31 25.34 7.35
CA VAL A 96 6.58 24.27 6.39
C VAL A 96 5.93 22.97 6.84
N LYS A 97 5.98 22.62 8.13
CA LYS A 97 5.24 21.47 8.70
C LYS A 97 3.73 21.58 8.44
N PHE A 98 3.16 22.75 8.60
CA PHE A 98 1.72 22.98 8.33
C PHE A 98 1.37 22.76 6.87
N VAL A 99 2.15 23.34 5.93
CA VAL A 99 1.94 23.17 4.49
C VAL A 99 2.10 21.69 4.10
N LEU A 100 3.16 21.03 4.59
CA LEU A 100 3.39 19.61 4.36
C LEU A 100 2.20 18.78 4.85
N LYS A 101 1.76 18.96 6.09
CA LYS A 101 0.64 18.24 6.67
C LYS A 101 -0.64 18.40 5.83
N ARG A 102 -0.91 19.61 5.33
CA ARG A 102 -2.04 19.87 4.42
C ARG A 102 -1.90 19.07 3.11
N MET A 103 -0.69 18.94 2.58
CA MET A 103 -0.41 18.19 1.36
C MET A 103 -0.61 16.67 1.59
N LEU A 104 -0.06 16.12 2.67
CA LEU A 104 -0.22 14.71 3.01
C LEU A 104 -1.69 14.32 3.25
N ARG A 105 -2.46 15.19 3.93
CA ARG A 105 -3.93 15.01 4.08
C ARG A 105 -4.63 14.96 2.73
N GLY A 106 -4.21 15.80 1.78
CA GLY A 106 -4.74 15.79 0.40
C GLY A 106 -4.45 14.48 -0.33
N TYR A 107 -3.27 13.92 -0.14
CA TYR A 107 -2.90 12.61 -0.72
C TYR A 107 -3.68 11.46 -0.09
N ALA A 108 -3.74 11.39 1.24
CA ALA A 108 -4.55 10.40 1.94
C ALA A 108 -6.04 10.47 1.50
N ARG A 109 -6.57 11.69 1.36
CA ARG A 109 -7.93 11.87 0.84
C ARG A 109 -8.07 11.40 -0.61
N THR A 110 -7.05 11.55 -1.45
CA THR A 110 -7.07 11.07 -2.84
C THR A 110 -7.12 9.55 -2.91
N GLU A 111 -6.37 8.85 -2.04
CA GLU A 111 -6.47 7.40 -1.87
C GLU A 111 -7.93 6.99 -1.56
N LEU A 112 -8.54 7.61 -0.53
CA LEU A 112 -9.93 7.32 -0.16
C LEU A 112 -10.90 7.58 -1.32
N MET A 113 -10.76 8.71 -2.05
CA MET A 113 -11.64 9.04 -3.17
C MET A 113 -11.49 8.09 -4.36
N SER A 114 -10.40 7.33 -4.43
CA SER A 114 -10.17 6.29 -5.45
C SER A 114 -10.66 4.89 -5.03
N GLY A 115 -11.25 4.76 -3.84
CA GLY A 115 -11.77 3.49 -3.34
C GLY A 115 -10.82 2.76 -2.37
N VAL A 116 -9.68 3.35 -2.02
CA VAL A 116 -8.75 2.80 -1.03
C VAL A 116 -9.18 3.26 0.35
N THR A 117 -9.83 2.39 1.12
CA THR A 117 -10.34 2.71 2.46
C THR A 117 -9.34 2.47 3.58
N THR A 118 -8.27 1.73 3.30
CA THR A 118 -7.16 1.49 4.23
C THR A 118 -5.82 1.58 3.51
N ILE A 119 -4.86 2.27 4.12
CA ILE A 119 -3.48 2.34 3.64
C ILE A 119 -2.50 1.96 4.75
N ARG A 120 -1.38 1.33 4.38
CA ARG A 120 -0.20 1.16 5.22
C ARG A 120 0.92 2.04 4.67
N THR A 121 1.37 3.04 5.44
CA THR A 121 2.51 3.88 5.03
C THR A 121 3.82 3.22 5.46
N VAL A 122 4.80 3.14 4.57
CA VAL A 122 6.04 2.37 4.77
C VAL A 122 7.30 3.25 4.63
N GLY A 123 7.30 4.36 5.33
CA GLY A 123 8.32 5.38 5.33
C GLY A 123 7.72 6.75 5.09
N GLY A 124 7.81 7.60 6.09
CA GLY A 124 7.20 8.91 6.12
C GLY A 124 8.09 9.98 6.72
N ILE A 125 7.60 11.21 6.77
CA ILE A 125 8.32 12.36 7.30
C ILE A 125 8.01 12.51 8.79
N LEU A 126 8.99 12.21 9.64
CA LEU A 126 8.84 12.28 11.10
C LEU A 126 7.65 11.41 11.56
N ASP A 127 6.77 11.97 12.37
CA ASP A 127 5.56 11.37 12.92
C ASP A 127 4.27 11.81 12.17
N MET A 128 4.43 12.32 10.95
CA MET A 128 3.29 12.95 10.23
C MET A 128 2.21 11.94 9.87
N ASP A 129 2.56 10.71 9.55
CA ASP A 129 1.59 9.69 9.17
C ASP A 129 0.71 9.33 10.37
N ALA A 130 1.31 9.10 11.56
CA ALA A 130 0.58 8.85 12.79
C ALA A 130 -0.32 10.04 13.18
N ARG A 131 0.17 11.28 13.05
CA ARG A 131 -0.64 12.48 13.30
C ARG A 131 -1.85 12.61 12.38
N ILE A 132 -1.70 12.24 11.10
CA ILE A 132 -2.82 12.25 10.14
C ILE A 132 -3.80 11.13 10.47
N ARG A 133 -3.29 9.93 10.79
CA ARG A 133 -4.08 8.81 11.29
C ARG A 133 -4.96 9.22 12.48
N ASP A 134 -4.35 9.86 13.47
CA ASP A 134 -5.03 10.26 14.70
C ASP A 134 -6.13 11.31 14.41
N GLU A 135 -5.86 12.27 13.52
CA GLU A 135 -6.89 13.24 13.11
C GLU A 135 -8.06 12.59 12.36
N ILE A 136 -7.79 11.56 11.55
CA ILE A 136 -8.84 10.77 10.88
C ILE A 136 -9.62 9.94 11.92
N ASN A 137 -8.92 9.31 12.87
CA ASN A 137 -9.56 8.53 13.94
C ASN A 137 -10.44 9.38 14.84
N GLU A 138 -10.02 10.62 15.12
CA GLU A 138 -10.79 11.61 15.87
C GLU A 138 -11.89 12.30 15.02
N ARG A 139 -12.07 11.90 13.75
CA ARG A 139 -13.04 12.49 12.80
C ARG A 139 -12.85 13.99 12.54
N LYS A 140 -11.64 14.53 12.79
CA LYS A 140 -11.27 15.93 12.47
C LYS A 140 -11.11 16.17 10.98
N ILE A 141 -10.70 15.15 10.24
CA ILE A 141 -10.56 15.15 8.78
C ILE A 141 -11.06 13.84 8.19
N GLN A 142 -11.48 13.88 6.94
CA GLN A 142 -11.86 12.70 6.18
C GLN A 142 -10.62 12.08 5.51
N GLY A 143 -10.45 10.76 5.66
CA GLY A 143 -9.35 9.99 5.08
C GLY A 143 -9.56 8.48 5.24
N PRO A 144 -8.70 7.67 4.64
CA PRO A 144 -8.72 6.22 4.83
C PRO A 144 -8.26 5.85 6.25
N ARG A 145 -8.49 4.62 6.68
CA ARG A 145 -7.78 4.03 7.82
C ARG A 145 -6.28 4.04 7.48
N ILE A 146 -5.44 4.47 8.40
CA ILE A 146 -3.98 4.50 8.19
C ILE A 146 -3.32 3.56 9.20
N LEU A 147 -2.43 2.69 8.71
CA LEU A 147 -1.43 1.99 9.49
C LEU A 147 -0.10 2.71 9.26
N ALA A 148 0.33 3.47 10.24
CA ALA A 148 1.43 4.43 10.09
C ALA A 148 2.79 3.78 10.35
N GLY A 149 3.73 3.90 9.39
CA GLY A 149 5.13 3.50 9.57
C GLY A 149 6.03 4.62 10.08
N ASN A 150 5.62 5.88 9.89
CA ASN A 150 6.44 7.05 10.21
C ASN A 150 7.83 6.99 9.55
N THR A 151 8.87 7.56 10.19
CA THR A 151 10.26 7.45 9.72
C THR A 151 10.77 6.01 9.80
N GLY A 152 11.43 5.52 8.76
CA GLY A 152 12.07 4.21 8.76
C GLY A 152 13.50 4.20 9.32
N VAL A 153 14.16 3.04 9.24
CA VAL A 153 15.58 2.86 9.56
C VAL A 153 16.35 2.44 8.32
N SER A 154 17.47 3.10 8.05
CA SER A 154 18.42 2.80 6.98
C SER A 154 19.83 2.82 7.56
N VAL A 155 20.84 2.76 6.70
CA VAL A 155 22.26 2.92 7.04
C VAL A 155 22.85 4.08 6.25
N PRO A 156 24.03 4.62 6.61
CA PRO A 156 24.69 5.65 5.82
C PRO A 156 24.86 5.21 4.35
N GLY A 157 24.40 6.04 3.41
CA GLY A 157 24.41 5.72 1.98
C GLY A 157 23.39 4.67 1.54
N GLY A 158 22.51 4.24 2.43
CA GLY A 158 21.39 3.33 2.12
C GLY A 158 20.18 4.07 1.52
N HIS A 159 19.17 3.29 1.14
CA HIS A 159 17.95 3.79 0.54
C HIS A 159 17.23 4.80 1.47
N PHE A 160 16.88 5.96 0.94
CA PHE A 160 16.27 7.09 1.67
C PHE A 160 16.99 7.55 2.95
N ALA A 161 18.26 7.20 3.13
CA ALA A 161 19.08 7.58 4.27
C ALA A 161 19.07 9.09 4.51
N GLY A 162 18.82 9.50 5.77
CA GLY A 162 18.77 10.92 6.17
C GLY A 162 17.59 11.71 5.60
N SER A 163 16.56 11.06 5.06
CA SER A 163 15.31 11.70 4.57
C SER A 163 14.08 11.12 5.29
N ILE A 164 13.45 10.10 4.73
CA ILE A 164 12.34 9.38 5.36
C ILE A 164 12.79 8.15 6.16
N ALA A 165 14.11 7.95 6.28
CA ALA A 165 14.73 6.93 7.14
C ALA A 165 15.93 7.52 7.92
N THR A 166 16.07 7.13 9.19
CA THR A 166 17.24 7.45 10.02
C THR A 166 18.39 6.52 9.70
N GLU A 167 19.61 7.00 9.90
CA GLU A 167 20.84 6.24 9.58
C GLU A 167 21.37 5.55 10.84
N ALA A 168 21.44 4.21 10.84
CA ALA A 168 22.03 3.41 11.91
C ALA A 168 23.38 2.83 11.44
N GLU A 169 24.47 3.13 12.17
CA GLU A 169 25.83 2.67 11.88
C GLU A 169 26.21 1.41 12.65
N SER A 170 25.37 0.99 13.59
CA SER A 170 25.63 -0.19 14.43
C SER A 170 24.31 -0.84 14.90
N PRO A 171 24.36 -2.10 15.34
CA PRO A 171 23.21 -2.77 15.94
C PRO A 171 22.59 -2.00 17.10
N GLU A 172 23.39 -1.39 17.95
CA GLU A 172 22.87 -0.62 19.10
C GLU A 172 22.19 0.67 18.65
N GLN A 173 22.72 1.37 17.65
CA GLN A 173 22.03 2.53 17.08
C GLN A 173 20.70 2.15 16.44
N ALA A 174 20.62 0.99 15.76
CA ALA A 174 19.37 0.48 15.22
C ALA A 174 18.32 0.27 16.32
N ARG A 175 18.69 -0.36 17.45
CA ARG A 175 17.80 -0.51 18.62
C ARG A 175 17.34 0.85 19.16
N VAL A 176 18.26 1.81 19.27
CA VAL A 176 17.92 3.18 19.72
C VAL A 176 16.94 3.84 18.77
N HIS A 177 17.16 3.75 17.44
CA HIS A 177 16.26 4.33 16.46
C HIS A 177 14.87 3.67 16.45
N VAL A 178 14.79 2.34 16.58
CA VAL A 178 13.50 1.63 16.74
C VAL A 178 12.74 2.15 17.96
N ARG A 179 13.39 2.30 19.12
CA ARG A 179 12.76 2.88 20.32
C ARG A 179 12.28 4.32 20.12
N GLN A 180 13.09 5.15 19.44
CA GLN A 180 12.72 6.53 19.12
C GLN A 180 11.51 6.58 18.18
N ILE A 181 11.48 5.75 17.12
CA ILE A 181 10.35 5.66 16.19
C ILE A 181 9.12 5.15 16.95
N ALA A 182 9.25 4.11 17.77
CA ALA A 182 8.14 3.58 18.58
C ALA A 182 7.51 4.67 19.47
N SER A 183 8.31 5.60 20.03
CA SER A 183 7.79 6.72 20.82
C SER A 183 6.93 7.72 20.03
N THR A 184 6.93 7.65 18.70
CA THR A 184 6.10 8.47 17.81
C THR A 184 4.75 7.84 17.46
N GLY A 185 4.44 6.65 18.04
CA GLY A 185 3.18 5.95 17.86
C GLY A 185 2.96 5.36 16.47
N PRO A 186 3.93 4.67 15.84
CA PRO A 186 3.69 3.95 14.59
C PRO A 186 2.85 2.69 14.84
N ASP A 187 2.35 2.07 13.77
CA ASP A 187 1.66 0.78 13.81
C ASP A 187 2.62 -0.39 13.44
N HIS A 188 3.75 -0.10 12.83
CA HIS A 188 4.83 -1.04 12.47
C HIS A 188 6.16 -0.29 12.27
N ILE A 189 7.27 -1.03 12.15
CA ILE A 189 8.60 -0.49 11.88
C ILE A 189 8.97 -0.75 10.41
N LYS A 190 9.59 0.24 9.74
CA LYS A 190 10.10 0.08 8.36
C LYS A 190 11.63 0.10 8.35
N LEU A 191 12.22 -0.89 7.65
CA LEU A 191 13.66 -0.97 7.35
C LEU A 191 13.90 -0.76 5.85
N MET A 192 15.08 -0.24 5.51
CA MET A 192 15.61 -0.11 4.15
C MET A 192 16.85 -0.98 4.04
N ILE A 193 16.69 -2.26 3.64
CA ILE A 193 17.77 -3.26 3.68
C ILE A 193 18.67 -3.15 2.46
N THR A 194 18.06 -2.98 1.28
CA THR A 194 18.81 -2.82 0.02
C THR A 194 18.71 -1.40 -0.52
N GLY A 195 19.52 -1.07 -1.52
CA GLY A 195 19.25 0.04 -2.42
C GLY A 195 18.02 -0.26 -3.27
N GLY A 196 17.57 0.73 -4.04
CA GLY A 196 16.51 0.59 -5.04
C GLY A 196 17.02 0.91 -6.45
N VAL A 197 16.15 0.75 -7.46
CA VAL A 197 16.46 1.08 -8.87
C VAL A 197 17.13 2.45 -9.03
N MET A 198 16.69 3.43 -8.25
CA MET A 198 17.22 4.81 -8.32
C MET A 198 18.55 5.03 -7.61
N ASP A 199 18.97 4.10 -6.73
CA ASP A 199 20.23 4.19 -5.99
C ASP A 199 21.36 3.44 -6.69
N ALA A 200 21.05 2.66 -7.73
CA ALA A 200 22.02 1.85 -8.45
C ALA A 200 22.94 2.73 -9.34
N SER A 201 24.24 2.56 -9.18
CA SER A 201 25.27 3.20 -10.01
C SER A 201 25.66 2.35 -11.21
N GLU A 202 25.41 1.03 -11.16
CA GLU A 202 25.85 0.06 -12.16
C GLU A 202 24.66 -0.72 -12.74
N GLU A 203 24.79 -1.07 -14.03
CA GLU A 203 23.82 -1.92 -14.68
C GLU A 203 23.93 -3.37 -14.22
N GLY A 204 22.76 -3.99 -13.93
CA GLY A 204 22.67 -5.40 -13.51
C GLY A 204 22.69 -5.57 -12.00
N GLU A 205 22.87 -4.51 -11.22
CA GLU A 205 22.96 -4.53 -9.75
C GLU A 205 21.94 -3.60 -9.10
N PRO A 206 20.62 -3.77 -9.35
CA PRO A 206 19.63 -3.13 -8.54
C PRO A 206 19.61 -3.79 -7.15
N GLY A 207 19.26 -3.04 -6.13
CA GLY A 207 19.03 -3.64 -4.82
C GLY A 207 20.27 -4.17 -4.12
N VAL A 208 21.43 -3.52 -4.30
CA VAL A 208 22.66 -3.86 -3.54
C VAL A 208 22.35 -3.86 -2.04
N LEU A 209 22.77 -4.93 -1.34
CA LEU A 209 22.65 -5.02 0.11
C LEU A 209 23.40 -3.84 0.76
N ARG A 210 22.68 -3.04 1.55
CA ARG A 210 23.24 -1.86 2.24
C ARG A 210 23.24 -2.03 3.74
N MET A 211 22.19 -2.59 4.30
CA MET A 211 22.07 -2.80 5.74
C MET A 211 22.67 -4.16 6.12
N PRO A 212 23.74 -4.18 6.94
CA PRO A 212 24.36 -5.42 7.40
C PRO A 212 23.37 -6.31 8.17
N PRO A 213 23.48 -7.65 8.06
CA PRO A 213 22.56 -8.60 8.70
C PRO A 213 22.41 -8.39 10.21
N GLU A 214 23.48 -8.05 10.91
CA GLU A 214 23.47 -7.78 12.34
C GLU A 214 22.68 -6.53 12.72
N ILE A 215 22.64 -5.52 11.86
CA ILE A 215 21.81 -4.31 12.05
C ILE A 215 20.34 -4.65 11.80
N VAL A 216 20.02 -5.43 10.74
CA VAL A 216 18.66 -5.92 10.47
C VAL A 216 18.14 -6.71 11.67
N LYS A 217 18.93 -7.69 12.13
CA LYS A 217 18.59 -8.52 13.29
C LYS A 217 18.29 -7.69 14.52
N ALA A 218 19.18 -6.74 14.86
CA ALA A 218 19.01 -5.88 16.02
C ALA A 218 17.75 -5.03 15.96
N ALA A 219 17.42 -4.49 14.77
CA ALA A 219 16.20 -3.71 14.55
C ALA A 219 14.93 -4.57 14.68
N CYS A 220 14.93 -5.78 14.08
CA CYS A 220 13.79 -6.70 14.15
C CYS A 220 13.55 -7.20 15.59
N GLU A 221 14.59 -7.65 16.29
CA GLU A 221 14.48 -8.09 17.69
C GLU A 221 13.89 -7.01 18.59
N GLU A 222 14.39 -5.76 18.45
CA GLU A 222 13.89 -4.65 19.25
C GLU A 222 12.44 -4.30 18.90
N ALA A 223 12.08 -4.27 17.61
CA ALA A 223 10.71 -4.03 17.16
C ALA A 223 9.73 -5.09 17.71
N HIS A 224 10.10 -6.38 17.58
CA HIS A 224 9.29 -7.49 18.07
C HIS A 224 9.15 -7.48 19.59
N ARG A 225 10.23 -7.16 20.33
CA ARG A 225 10.21 -7.00 21.78
C ARG A 225 9.21 -5.94 22.23
N MET A 226 8.99 -4.91 21.39
CA MET A 226 8.02 -3.84 21.63
C MET A 226 6.63 -4.12 21.03
N GLY A 227 6.42 -5.29 20.40
CA GLY A 227 5.14 -5.70 19.81
C GLY A 227 4.88 -5.19 18.39
N TYR A 228 5.89 -4.65 17.70
CA TYR A 228 5.74 -4.17 16.33
C TYR A 228 6.16 -5.21 15.31
N LYS A 229 5.41 -5.33 14.21
CA LYS A 229 5.85 -6.01 13.00
C LYS A 229 6.85 -5.16 12.23
N VAL A 230 7.68 -5.81 11.42
CA VAL A 230 8.73 -5.17 10.61
C VAL A 230 8.45 -5.37 9.13
N ALA A 231 8.37 -4.26 8.38
CA ALA A 231 8.34 -4.22 6.93
C ALA A 231 9.70 -3.79 6.39
N ALA A 232 10.21 -4.42 5.33
CA ALA A 232 11.52 -4.09 4.78
C ALA A 232 11.51 -3.88 3.26
N HIS A 233 12.10 -2.77 2.78
CA HIS A 233 12.41 -2.56 1.37
C HIS A 233 13.52 -3.51 0.94
N VAL A 234 13.28 -4.32 -0.09
CA VAL A 234 14.20 -5.35 -0.58
C VAL A 234 14.00 -5.57 -2.08
N GLU A 235 15.06 -5.35 -2.88
CA GLU A 235 15.03 -5.50 -4.33
C GLU A 235 16.14 -6.43 -4.87
N SER A 236 16.67 -7.35 -4.03
CA SER A 236 17.64 -8.36 -4.47
C SER A 236 17.46 -9.69 -3.73
N PRO A 237 17.85 -10.83 -4.35
CA PRO A 237 17.80 -12.15 -3.71
C PRO A 237 18.56 -12.21 -2.38
N GLU A 238 19.77 -11.63 -2.34
CA GLU A 238 20.57 -11.54 -1.11
C GLU A 238 19.83 -10.76 -0.02
N GLY A 239 19.21 -9.63 -0.38
CA GLY A 239 18.40 -8.83 0.55
C GLY A 239 17.20 -9.60 1.10
N VAL A 240 16.50 -10.40 0.26
CA VAL A 240 15.40 -11.26 0.69
C VAL A 240 15.87 -12.28 1.71
N ARG A 241 16.99 -12.96 1.45
CA ARG A 241 17.58 -13.92 2.39
C ARG A 241 17.91 -13.28 3.72
N VAL A 242 18.63 -12.14 3.69
CA VAL A 242 18.98 -11.38 4.91
C VAL A 242 17.73 -10.95 5.68
N ALA A 243 16.71 -10.46 4.99
CA ALA A 243 15.45 -10.06 5.62
C ALA A 243 14.78 -11.23 6.37
N LEU A 244 14.62 -12.38 5.71
CA LEU A 244 13.95 -13.56 6.27
C LEU A 244 14.74 -14.20 7.42
N GLU A 245 16.06 -14.32 7.28
CA GLU A 245 16.92 -14.88 8.32
C GLU A 245 16.92 -14.04 9.60
N ASN A 246 16.72 -12.73 9.47
CA ASN A 246 16.82 -11.78 10.58
C ASN A 246 15.47 -11.25 11.11
N GLY A 247 14.34 -11.87 10.68
CA GLY A 247 13.05 -11.67 11.35
C GLY A 247 12.14 -10.58 10.74
N VAL A 248 12.30 -10.23 9.47
CA VAL A 248 11.36 -9.33 8.78
C VAL A 248 10.03 -10.04 8.57
N ASP A 249 8.91 -9.37 8.88
CA ASP A 249 7.56 -9.90 8.74
C ASP A 249 6.99 -9.71 7.34
N THR A 250 7.27 -8.56 6.69
CA THR A 250 6.88 -8.34 5.30
C THR A 250 8.04 -7.82 4.46
N VAL A 251 8.29 -8.53 3.34
CA VAL A 251 9.28 -8.18 2.33
C VAL A 251 8.60 -7.35 1.25
N GLU A 252 8.87 -6.05 1.25
CA GLU A 252 8.34 -5.12 0.26
C GLU A 252 9.10 -5.28 -1.05
N HIS A 253 8.39 -5.27 -2.18
CA HIS A 253 8.90 -5.56 -3.53
C HIS A 253 9.24 -7.03 -3.69
N GLY A 254 10.37 -7.45 -3.18
CA GLY A 254 10.89 -8.80 -3.32
C GLY A 254 11.81 -8.95 -4.55
N ALA A 255 12.33 -10.14 -4.73
CA ALA A 255 13.22 -10.49 -5.83
C ALA A 255 13.08 -11.98 -6.15
N LYS A 256 13.79 -12.46 -7.18
CA LYS A 256 13.80 -13.89 -7.53
C LYS A 256 14.17 -14.75 -6.31
N LEU A 257 13.38 -15.79 -6.06
CA LEU A 257 13.53 -16.71 -4.94
C LEU A 257 14.16 -18.03 -5.36
N ASP A 258 14.90 -18.64 -4.44
CA ASP A 258 15.24 -20.06 -4.46
C ASP A 258 14.36 -20.85 -3.47
N ASP A 259 14.50 -22.17 -3.48
CA ASP A 259 13.70 -23.07 -2.64
C ASP A 259 13.93 -22.84 -1.14
N ASP A 260 15.16 -22.46 -0.74
CA ASP A 260 15.47 -22.13 0.64
C ASP A 260 14.77 -20.87 1.12
N MET A 261 14.70 -19.84 0.29
CA MET A 261 13.95 -18.62 0.59
C MET A 261 12.45 -18.89 0.72
N LEU A 262 11.88 -19.73 -0.15
CA LEU A 262 10.47 -20.16 -0.04
C LEU A 262 10.21 -20.91 1.28
N ARG A 263 11.14 -21.77 1.69
CA ARG A 263 11.08 -22.44 2.98
C ARG A 263 11.14 -21.46 4.14
N LEU A 264 12.05 -20.48 4.08
CA LEU A 264 12.19 -19.44 5.10
C LEU A 264 10.92 -18.58 5.23
N PHE A 265 10.27 -18.19 4.12
CA PHE A 265 8.99 -17.49 4.18
C PHE A 265 7.95 -18.27 4.99
N LYS A 266 7.84 -19.58 4.74
CA LYS A 266 6.89 -20.46 5.46
C LYS A 266 7.24 -20.61 6.94
N GLU A 267 8.51 -20.88 7.24
CA GLU A 267 8.99 -21.10 8.61
C GLU A 267 8.84 -19.84 9.47
N ARG A 268 9.04 -18.65 8.89
CA ARG A 268 8.93 -17.37 9.58
C ARG A 268 7.52 -16.81 9.61
N GLY A 269 6.60 -17.33 8.79
CA GLY A 269 5.30 -16.75 8.58
C GLY A 269 5.36 -15.36 7.95
N ALA A 270 6.45 -15.08 7.23
CA ALA A 270 6.64 -13.83 6.51
C ALA A 270 5.87 -13.83 5.18
N SER A 271 5.66 -12.65 4.60
CA SER A 271 4.93 -12.50 3.33
C SER A 271 5.55 -11.43 2.45
N PRO A 272 5.58 -11.61 1.12
CA PRO A 272 5.96 -10.54 0.22
C PRO A 272 4.78 -9.56 0.04
N VAL A 273 5.10 -8.30 -0.20
CA VAL A 273 4.15 -7.28 -0.67
C VAL A 273 4.52 -6.89 -2.10
N CYS A 274 3.77 -7.39 -3.05
CA CYS A 274 3.98 -7.16 -4.48
C CYS A 274 3.69 -5.69 -4.83
N THR A 275 4.59 -5.05 -5.60
CA THR A 275 4.51 -3.66 -6.00
C THR A 275 5.09 -3.49 -7.41
N ILE A 276 4.40 -3.96 -8.42
CA ILE A 276 4.87 -3.90 -9.83
C ILE A 276 4.88 -2.45 -10.33
N SER A 277 3.95 -1.65 -9.83
CA SER A 277 3.73 -0.27 -10.29
C SER A 277 4.98 0.61 -10.34
N PRO A 278 5.86 0.70 -9.30
CA PRO A 278 7.01 1.59 -9.32
C PRO A 278 8.11 1.16 -10.30
N ALA A 279 8.27 -0.15 -10.52
CA ALA A 279 9.28 -0.69 -11.41
C ALA A 279 8.88 -0.58 -12.91
N LEU A 280 7.57 -0.69 -13.21
CA LEU A 280 7.06 -0.73 -14.58
C LEU A 280 7.49 0.50 -15.42
N PRO A 281 7.37 1.77 -15.01
CA PRO A 281 7.78 2.91 -15.80
C PRO A 281 9.28 2.88 -16.17
N TYR A 282 10.13 2.43 -15.26
CA TYR A 282 11.56 2.28 -15.54
C TYR A 282 11.83 1.13 -16.51
N ALA A 283 11.13 0.02 -16.39
CA ALA A 283 11.31 -1.16 -17.21
C ALA A 283 10.87 -0.96 -18.67
N VAL A 284 9.77 -0.19 -18.90
CA VAL A 284 9.07 -0.20 -20.20
C VAL A 284 9.01 1.14 -20.91
N PHE A 285 9.06 2.29 -20.20
CA PHE A 285 9.01 3.59 -20.84
C PHE A 285 10.32 3.90 -21.55
N ASP A 286 10.25 4.70 -22.61
CA ASP A 286 11.45 5.24 -23.21
C ASP A 286 12.13 6.26 -22.30
N LEU A 287 13.46 6.42 -22.43
CA LEU A 287 14.22 7.34 -21.60
C LEU A 287 13.77 8.80 -21.77
N SER A 288 13.25 9.16 -22.96
CA SER A 288 12.65 10.46 -23.23
C SER A 288 11.33 10.69 -22.48
N GLU A 289 10.63 9.62 -22.10
CA GLU A 289 9.38 9.66 -21.34
C GLU A 289 9.62 9.56 -19.82
N SER A 290 10.45 8.61 -19.43
CA SER A 290 10.76 8.38 -18.00
C SER A 290 11.70 9.45 -17.43
N HIS A 291 12.51 10.10 -18.25
CA HIS A 291 13.61 10.98 -17.86
C HIS A 291 14.57 10.32 -16.84
N ALA A 292 14.63 8.99 -16.85
CA ALA A 292 15.50 8.21 -16.00
C ALA A 292 16.91 8.08 -16.60
N ALA A 293 17.90 7.78 -15.76
CA ALA A 293 19.22 7.41 -16.26
C ALA A 293 19.15 6.07 -17.03
N PRO A 294 20.00 5.84 -18.05
CA PRO A 294 20.00 4.57 -18.79
C PRO A 294 20.13 3.34 -17.90
N VAL A 295 20.95 3.39 -16.86
CA VAL A 295 21.12 2.33 -15.86
C VAL A 295 19.79 1.95 -15.19
N ALA A 296 18.92 2.92 -14.93
CA ALA A 296 17.63 2.67 -14.27
C ALA A 296 16.67 1.87 -15.16
N LYS A 297 16.80 1.93 -16.50
CA LYS A 297 15.94 1.15 -17.41
C LYS A 297 16.24 -0.34 -17.33
N LYS A 298 17.51 -0.73 -17.34
CA LYS A 298 17.92 -2.14 -17.21
C LYS A 298 17.62 -2.67 -15.82
N ASN A 299 17.97 -1.91 -14.78
CA ASN A 299 17.72 -2.28 -13.40
C ASN A 299 16.22 -2.32 -13.07
N GLY A 300 15.42 -1.40 -13.62
CA GLY A 300 13.96 -1.45 -13.50
C GLY A 300 13.36 -2.72 -14.09
N ARG A 301 13.92 -3.24 -15.19
CA ARG A 301 13.48 -4.53 -15.74
C ARG A 301 13.82 -5.69 -14.80
N ILE A 302 15.03 -5.74 -14.26
CA ILE A 302 15.44 -6.78 -13.31
C ILE A 302 14.56 -6.78 -12.07
N VAL A 303 14.28 -5.60 -11.51
CA VAL A 303 13.43 -5.45 -10.32
C VAL A 303 11.98 -5.84 -10.64
N MET A 304 11.42 -5.38 -11.77
CA MET A 304 10.06 -5.74 -12.17
C MET A 304 9.91 -7.27 -12.32
N ASP A 305 10.84 -7.91 -13.03
CA ASP A 305 10.82 -9.36 -13.24
C ASP A 305 10.98 -10.10 -11.90
N GLY A 306 11.87 -9.61 -11.01
CA GLY A 306 12.07 -10.15 -9.67
C GLY A 306 10.83 -10.06 -8.78
N ILE A 307 10.13 -8.93 -8.78
CA ILE A 307 8.85 -8.74 -8.05
C ILE A 307 7.80 -9.74 -8.54
N ILE A 308 7.65 -9.87 -9.86
CA ILE A 308 6.69 -10.79 -10.48
C ILE A 308 7.00 -12.24 -10.13
N GLU A 309 8.27 -12.64 -10.25
CA GLU A 309 8.72 -14.00 -9.90
C GLU A 309 8.52 -14.31 -8.43
N CYS A 310 8.87 -13.36 -7.52
CA CYS A 310 8.66 -13.48 -6.07
C CYS A 310 7.18 -13.70 -5.74
N ALA A 311 6.31 -12.84 -6.24
CA ALA A 311 4.87 -12.91 -5.98
C ALA A 311 4.27 -14.23 -6.51
N ARG A 312 4.68 -14.66 -7.71
CA ARG A 312 4.23 -15.91 -8.33
C ARG A 312 4.71 -17.14 -7.53
N ALA A 313 5.99 -17.20 -7.20
CA ALA A 313 6.56 -18.32 -6.45
C ALA A 313 5.94 -18.46 -5.05
N CYS A 314 5.73 -17.36 -4.35
CA CYS A 314 5.05 -17.35 -3.05
C CYS A 314 3.60 -17.81 -3.17
N ARG A 315 2.82 -17.24 -4.09
CA ARG A 315 1.44 -17.64 -4.35
C ARG A 315 1.31 -19.13 -4.65
N ASP A 316 2.09 -19.62 -5.60
CA ASP A 316 2.06 -21.02 -6.04
C ASP A 316 2.51 -21.99 -4.93
N SER A 317 3.28 -21.51 -3.96
CA SER A 317 3.69 -22.23 -2.75
C SER A 317 2.72 -22.10 -1.57
N GLY A 318 1.59 -21.38 -1.73
CA GLY A 318 0.62 -21.15 -0.67
C GLY A 318 1.08 -20.15 0.41
N ILE A 319 2.08 -19.33 0.11
CA ILE A 319 2.51 -18.23 0.98
C ILE A 319 1.62 -17.01 0.65
N PRO A 320 0.97 -16.40 1.65
CA PRO A 320 0.15 -15.21 1.41
C PRO A 320 0.96 -14.07 0.78
N VAL A 321 0.43 -13.49 -0.29
CA VAL A 321 1.02 -12.32 -0.97
C VAL A 321 0.16 -11.09 -0.68
N GLY A 322 0.78 -9.99 -0.27
CA GLY A 322 0.11 -8.70 -0.15
C GLY A 322 0.24 -7.86 -1.42
N LEU A 323 -0.62 -6.87 -1.58
CA LEU A 323 -0.57 -5.87 -2.65
C LEU A 323 -0.37 -4.47 -2.09
N GLY A 324 0.56 -3.74 -2.71
CA GLY A 324 0.78 -2.31 -2.54
C GLY A 324 1.29 -1.73 -3.84
N ASN A 325 1.13 -0.45 -4.10
CA ASN A 325 1.57 0.12 -5.37
C ASN A 325 2.72 1.10 -5.24
N ASP A 326 3.31 1.23 -4.07
CA ASP A 326 4.42 2.15 -3.79
C ASP A 326 4.13 3.57 -4.30
N VAL A 327 2.91 4.00 -4.02
CA VAL A 327 2.44 5.32 -4.44
C VAL A 327 3.31 6.42 -3.83
N GLY A 328 3.61 7.42 -4.63
CA GLY A 328 4.57 8.46 -4.32
C GLY A 328 5.85 8.35 -5.14
N CYS A 329 6.19 7.16 -5.66
CA CYS A 329 7.21 6.98 -6.69
C CYS A 329 6.79 7.65 -8.01
N PRO A 330 7.76 8.07 -8.87
CA PRO A 330 7.46 8.70 -10.14
C PRO A 330 6.44 7.91 -10.98
N PHE A 331 5.44 8.60 -11.53
CA PHE A 331 4.30 8.07 -12.30
C PHE A 331 3.22 7.34 -11.47
N ILE A 332 3.46 7.05 -10.18
CA ILE A 332 2.51 6.34 -9.31
C ILE A 332 1.73 7.33 -8.46
N LEU A 333 0.55 7.68 -8.94
CA LEU A 333 -0.30 8.72 -8.36
C LEU A 333 -1.27 8.12 -7.33
N HIS A 334 -1.66 8.91 -6.32
CA HIS A 334 -2.52 8.50 -5.19
C HIS A 334 -3.95 8.04 -5.56
N TYR A 335 -4.23 7.78 -6.82
CA TYR A 335 -5.49 7.21 -7.28
C TYR A 335 -5.28 5.98 -8.18
N ASN A 336 -4.05 5.46 -8.25
CA ASN A 336 -3.68 4.42 -9.23
C ASN A 336 -3.58 3.01 -8.63
N PHE A 337 -4.01 2.77 -7.37
CA PHE A 337 -3.89 1.44 -6.76
C PHE A 337 -4.62 0.34 -7.56
N TRP A 338 -5.74 0.65 -8.19
CA TRP A 338 -6.47 -0.27 -9.07
C TRP A 338 -5.59 -0.83 -10.21
N ARG A 339 -4.54 -0.10 -10.66
CA ARG A 339 -3.60 -0.58 -11.68
C ARG A 339 -2.70 -1.67 -11.13
N GLU A 340 -2.30 -1.61 -9.85
CA GLU A 340 -1.55 -2.70 -9.23
C GLU A 340 -2.33 -4.00 -9.24
N LEU A 341 -3.66 -3.94 -8.99
CA LEU A 341 -4.52 -5.10 -9.11
C LEU A 341 -4.52 -5.65 -10.53
N TYR A 342 -4.63 -4.78 -11.53
CA TYR A 342 -4.56 -5.17 -12.94
C TYR A 342 -3.19 -5.78 -13.28
N TYR A 343 -2.10 -5.21 -12.82
CA TYR A 343 -0.75 -5.73 -13.05
C TYR A 343 -0.50 -7.06 -12.36
N TYR A 344 -1.01 -7.23 -11.15
CA TYR A 344 -0.96 -8.50 -10.44
C TYR A 344 -1.69 -9.60 -11.20
N HIS A 345 -2.91 -9.32 -11.67
CA HIS A 345 -3.63 -10.22 -12.57
C HIS A 345 -2.82 -10.53 -13.84
N LYS A 346 -2.40 -9.51 -14.55
CA LYS A 346 -1.74 -9.64 -15.87
C LYS A 346 -0.38 -10.32 -15.81
N TYR A 347 0.47 -9.92 -14.89
CA TYR A 347 1.88 -10.35 -14.88
C TYR A 347 2.14 -11.49 -13.92
N VAL A 348 1.49 -11.57 -12.76
CA VAL A 348 1.63 -12.67 -11.81
C VAL A 348 0.73 -13.86 -12.19
N GLY A 349 -0.39 -13.59 -12.89
CA GLY A 349 -1.30 -14.63 -13.37
C GLY A 349 -2.37 -15.02 -12.35
N ALA A 350 -2.64 -14.16 -11.36
CA ALA A 350 -3.75 -14.35 -10.42
C ALA A 350 -5.09 -14.13 -11.13
N SER A 351 -6.14 -14.85 -10.76
CA SER A 351 -7.49 -14.57 -11.24
C SER A 351 -8.01 -13.23 -10.69
N ASN A 352 -9.02 -12.62 -11.34
CA ASN A 352 -9.63 -11.39 -10.83
C ASN A 352 -10.17 -11.58 -9.40
N ARG A 353 -10.76 -12.74 -9.10
CA ARG A 353 -11.25 -13.08 -7.76
C ARG A 353 -10.13 -13.11 -6.74
N GLU A 354 -9.05 -13.83 -7.01
CA GLU A 354 -7.87 -13.91 -6.15
C GLU A 354 -7.27 -12.52 -5.94
N THR A 355 -7.18 -11.72 -6.99
CA THR A 355 -6.68 -10.34 -6.94
C THR A 355 -7.53 -9.45 -6.03
N LEU A 356 -8.86 -9.52 -6.15
CA LEU A 356 -9.77 -8.75 -5.29
C LEU A 356 -9.69 -9.23 -3.84
N TYR A 357 -9.64 -10.54 -3.60
CA TYR A 357 -9.41 -11.10 -2.27
C TYR A 357 -8.10 -10.58 -1.67
N THR A 358 -7.02 -10.64 -2.43
CA THR A 358 -5.69 -10.17 -1.99
C THR A 358 -5.72 -8.68 -1.62
N ALA A 359 -6.34 -7.83 -2.44
CA ALA A 359 -6.41 -6.38 -2.21
C ALA A 359 -7.44 -5.97 -1.12
N THR A 360 -8.17 -6.91 -0.55
CA THR A 360 -9.18 -6.68 0.48
C THR A 360 -8.90 -7.52 1.73
N LEU A 361 -9.53 -8.68 1.89
CA LEU A 361 -9.37 -9.53 3.10
C LEU A 361 -7.95 -10.10 3.24
N GLY A 362 -7.27 -10.44 2.15
CA GLY A 362 -5.88 -10.90 2.18
C GLY A 362 -4.95 -9.85 2.77
N ASN A 363 -5.01 -8.61 2.26
CA ASN A 363 -4.25 -7.48 2.79
C ASN A 363 -4.64 -7.13 4.23
N ALA A 364 -5.93 -7.24 4.58
CA ALA A 364 -6.37 -7.07 5.96
C ALA A 364 -5.75 -8.11 6.90
N GLY A 365 -5.61 -9.36 6.44
CA GLY A 365 -4.94 -10.45 7.17
C GLY A 365 -3.47 -10.14 7.46
N LEU A 366 -2.71 -9.76 6.43
CA LEU A 366 -1.30 -9.39 6.56
C LEU A 366 -1.10 -8.17 7.47
N ALA A 367 -2.02 -7.22 7.40
CA ALA A 367 -2.02 -6.04 8.25
C ALA A 367 -2.51 -6.29 9.69
N GLY A 368 -3.02 -7.50 10.00
CA GLY A 368 -3.54 -7.85 11.33
C GLY A 368 -4.91 -7.25 11.66
N ILE A 369 -5.67 -6.82 10.66
CA ILE A 369 -6.97 -6.13 10.82
C ILE A 369 -8.14 -6.87 10.14
N ALA A 370 -7.99 -8.15 9.79
CA ALA A 370 -9.02 -8.92 9.11
C ALA A 370 -10.32 -9.09 9.94
N GLY A 371 -10.23 -9.02 11.25
CA GLY A 371 -11.40 -8.99 12.13
C GLY A 371 -12.17 -7.67 12.11
N GLU A 372 -11.52 -6.60 11.60
CA GLU A 372 -12.09 -5.24 11.57
C GLU A 372 -12.65 -4.86 10.20
N THR A 373 -11.98 -5.24 9.11
CA THR A 373 -12.32 -4.81 7.75
C THR A 373 -11.83 -5.81 6.69
N GLY A 374 -12.04 -5.54 5.42
CA GLY A 374 -11.56 -6.33 4.27
C GLY A 374 -12.59 -7.30 3.71
N SER A 375 -13.73 -7.50 4.36
CA SER A 375 -14.86 -8.28 3.83
C SER A 375 -16.19 -7.67 4.26
N ILE A 376 -17.26 -8.01 3.54
CA ILE A 376 -18.63 -7.60 3.84
C ILE A 376 -19.24 -8.67 4.76
N GLU A 377 -19.08 -8.48 6.07
CA GLU A 377 -19.55 -9.38 7.11
C GLU A 377 -20.16 -8.59 8.27
N LYS A 378 -21.16 -9.18 8.92
CA LYS A 378 -21.79 -8.59 10.12
C LYS A 378 -20.74 -8.30 11.19
N GLY A 379 -20.81 -7.10 11.75
CA GLY A 379 -19.92 -6.62 12.81
C GLY A 379 -18.64 -5.95 12.34
N LYS A 380 -18.23 -6.14 11.09
CA LYS A 380 -17.07 -5.44 10.54
C LYS A 380 -17.35 -3.97 10.23
N SER A 381 -16.30 -3.18 10.10
CA SER A 381 -16.36 -1.79 9.70
C SER A 381 -17.06 -1.64 8.35
N ALA A 382 -17.93 -0.66 8.22
CA ALA A 382 -18.56 -0.34 6.95
C ALA A 382 -17.57 0.43 6.05
N ASP A 383 -16.55 -0.28 5.59
CA ASP A 383 -15.55 0.15 4.62
C ASP A 383 -15.87 -0.49 3.26
N LEU A 384 -16.60 0.24 2.41
CA LEU A 384 -17.21 -0.28 1.18
C LEU A 384 -16.93 0.62 -0.02
N ILE A 385 -16.88 0.02 -1.20
CA ILE A 385 -16.90 0.75 -2.47
C ILE A 385 -18.02 0.22 -3.37
N VAL A 386 -18.52 1.07 -4.26
CA VAL A 386 -19.50 0.69 -5.27
C VAL A 386 -18.93 1.01 -6.65
N VAL A 387 -18.97 0.00 -7.53
CA VAL A 387 -18.58 0.11 -8.94
C VAL A 387 -19.77 -0.30 -9.83
N LYS A 388 -19.81 0.18 -11.08
CA LYS A 388 -20.97 -0.03 -11.96
C LYS A 388 -20.97 -1.41 -12.62
N GLN A 389 -19.80 -1.95 -12.91
CA GLN A 389 -19.61 -3.22 -13.60
C GLN A 389 -19.03 -4.27 -12.64
N ASN A 390 -18.97 -5.51 -13.10
CA ASN A 390 -18.47 -6.63 -12.31
C ASN A 390 -16.93 -6.66 -12.31
N ALA A 391 -16.30 -6.27 -11.23
CA ALA A 391 -14.85 -6.32 -11.10
C ALA A 391 -14.25 -7.75 -11.15
N LEU A 392 -15.09 -8.81 -11.02
CA LEU A 392 -14.67 -10.18 -11.28
C LEU A 392 -14.48 -10.47 -12.77
N ASP A 393 -15.13 -9.70 -13.66
CA ASP A 393 -15.00 -9.82 -15.10
C ASP A 393 -13.89 -8.89 -15.63
N ASP A 394 -13.84 -7.64 -15.11
CA ASP A 394 -12.84 -6.65 -15.51
C ASP A 394 -12.41 -5.76 -14.34
N LEU A 395 -11.16 -5.89 -13.90
CA LEU A 395 -10.58 -5.08 -12.82
C LEU A 395 -10.47 -3.59 -13.16
N THR A 396 -10.53 -3.22 -14.45
CA THR A 396 -10.45 -1.80 -14.86
C THR A 396 -11.64 -0.97 -14.39
N ASP A 397 -12.77 -1.60 -14.04
CA ASP A 397 -13.93 -0.93 -13.46
C ASP A 397 -13.65 -0.28 -12.10
N LEU A 398 -12.66 -0.80 -11.36
CA LEU A 398 -12.17 -0.19 -10.12
C LEU A 398 -11.58 1.22 -10.34
N ARG A 399 -11.28 1.59 -11.57
CA ARG A 399 -10.87 2.96 -11.94
C ARG A 399 -11.93 4.01 -11.66
N ASN A 400 -13.22 3.61 -11.64
CA ASN A 400 -14.38 4.51 -11.61
C ASN A 400 -15.33 4.17 -10.46
N VAL A 401 -14.86 4.32 -9.23
CA VAL A 401 -15.69 4.11 -8.05
C VAL A 401 -16.81 5.16 -8.02
N SER A 402 -18.05 4.72 -7.89
CA SER A 402 -19.24 5.58 -7.86
C SER A 402 -19.63 6.00 -6.43
N MET A 403 -19.21 5.24 -5.43
CA MET A 403 -19.45 5.49 -4.01
C MET A 403 -18.33 4.91 -3.19
N VAL A 404 -17.94 5.60 -2.14
CA VAL A 404 -17.01 5.11 -1.11
C VAL A 404 -17.68 5.28 0.24
N MET A 405 -17.55 4.29 1.09
CA MET A 405 -17.90 4.37 2.49
C MET A 405 -16.69 3.97 3.32
N VAL A 406 -16.37 4.74 4.34
CA VAL A 406 -15.29 4.42 5.29
C VAL A 406 -15.81 4.64 6.70
N ARG A 407 -15.78 3.60 7.53
CA ARG A 407 -16.35 3.63 8.89
C ARG A 407 -17.76 4.22 8.92
N GLY A 408 -18.60 3.82 7.97
CA GLY A 408 -19.97 4.31 7.83
C GLY A 408 -20.11 5.72 7.23
N ASP A 409 -19.03 6.48 7.08
CA ASP A 409 -19.08 7.80 6.45
C ASP A 409 -19.20 7.66 4.93
N LEU A 410 -20.33 8.08 4.38
CA LEU A 410 -20.69 7.90 2.97
C LEU A 410 -20.18 9.05 2.09
N ILE A 411 -19.52 8.72 1.00
CA ILE A 411 -19.05 9.64 -0.04
C ILE A 411 -19.70 9.23 -1.37
N ARG A 412 -20.61 10.07 -1.86
CA ARG A 412 -21.26 9.88 -3.15
C ARG A 412 -20.47 10.56 -4.26
N ASN A 413 -20.33 9.89 -5.40
CA ASN A 413 -19.65 10.41 -6.58
C ASN A 413 -18.25 10.99 -6.23
N PRO A 414 -17.35 10.18 -5.63
CA PRO A 414 -16.03 10.64 -5.27
C PRO A 414 -15.31 11.18 -6.52
N LYS A 415 -14.59 12.30 -6.37
CA LYS A 415 -13.88 12.91 -7.49
C LYS A 415 -12.40 12.95 -7.21
N VAL A 416 -11.62 12.48 -8.18
CA VAL A 416 -10.17 12.50 -8.18
C VAL A 416 -9.68 13.37 -9.33
N LYS A 417 -8.73 14.27 -9.04
CA LYS A 417 -8.06 15.04 -10.09
C LYS A 417 -7.02 14.15 -10.78
N ARG A 418 -7.35 13.68 -11.97
CA ARG A 418 -6.48 12.81 -12.77
C ARG A 418 -5.43 13.59 -13.55
N MET A 419 -4.28 12.98 -13.79
CA MET A 419 -3.25 13.44 -14.71
C MET A 419 -3.34 12.63 -16.00
N LYS A 420 -4.20 13.09 -16.92
CA LYS A 420 -4.53 12.35 -18.15
C LYS A 420 -3.30 11.84 -18.89
N HIS A 421 -2.25 12.65 -19.05
CA HIS A 421 -1.08 12.23 -19.78
C HIS A 421 -0.33 11.05 -19.10
N VAL A 422 -0.32 10.97 -17.76
CA VAL A 422 0.26 9.84 -17.03
C VAL A 422 -0.62 8.61 -17.17
N ASP A 423 -1.95 8.80 -17.08
CA ASP A 423 -2.91 7.74 -17.31
C ASP A 423 -2.75 7.16 -18.73
N ASP A 424 -2.67 8.01 -19.77
CA ASP A 424 -2.50 7.59 -21.16
C ASP A 424 -1.16 6.82 -21.38
N MET A 425 -0.08 7.21 -20.66
CA MET A 425 1.20 6.49 -20.71
C MET A 425 1.10 5.10 -20.10
N LEU A 426 0.49 4.99 -18.92
CA LEU A 426 0.35 3.72 -18.21
C LEU A 426 -0.68 2.80 -18.88
N ASP A 427 -1.74 3.34 -19.47
CA ASP A 427 -2.79 2.56 -20.17
C ASP A 427 -2.24 1.76 -21.37
N ARG A 428 -1.10 2.17 -21.94
CA ARG A 428 -0.43 1.41 -23.03
C ARG A 428 0.09 0.04 -22.58
N TYR A 429 0.23 -0.18 -21.30
CA TYR A 429 0.79 -1.42 -20.71
C TYR A 429 -0.25 -2.26 -19.94
N MET A 430 -1.52 -1.92 -20.13
CA MET A 430 -2.67 -2.65 -19.58
C MET A 430 -3.18 -3.72 -20.53
#